data_f06e7542f57cf85333b754f3d0858011
#
_entry.id   f06e7542f57cf85333b754f3d0858011
#
_cell.length_a   1.000
_cell.length_b   1.000
_cell.length_c   1.000
_cell.angle_alpha   90.00
_cell.angle_beta   90.00
_cell.angle_gamma   90.00
#
_symmetry.space_group_name_H-M   'P 1'
#
loop_
_entity.id
_entity.type
_entity.pdbx_description
1 polymer ?
#
loop_
_entity_poly.entity_id
_entity_poly.type
_entity_poly.pdbx_seq_one_letter_code
_entity_poly.pdbx_strand_id
1 'polypeptide(L)'
;SAAKFFRDRHGSDSKILILDNHDDFGGHARRNELSVDGETLIGYGGSQAIDTPSAYSPVASQLLRDLGIFVERFYDYHDQSFFEKRGMTRGIYFDETTFGKRAITDNPIQDWWDRWGFRLDNITGDMPIPKEDQKAFASLLKGGKDYLKGFSDEEREAILRETSYLDFLQDYAKQPESVRCILQDSWLPMMGAGWEAISAWEAMIYWFPGTDEVGVRPPESKEEPYIFKFPDGNASIARALVRYLIPDAIPGNTMEDLVTAKADYSR
;
A
#
# COMPACT_ATOMS: atom_id res chain seq x y z
N SER A 1 -17.52 -1.02 -13.96
CA SER A 1 -18.24 0.22 -13.54
C SER A 1 -18.95 0.90 -14.70
N ALA A 2 -18.35 1.03 -15.91
CA ALA A 2 -19.01 1.70 -17.06
C ALA A 2 -20.40 1.14 -17.38
N ALA A 3 -20.54 -0.19 -17.39
CA ALA A 3 -21.84 -0.85 -17.63
C ALA A 3 -22.89 -0.51 -16.57
N LYS A 4 -22.49 -0.39 -15.28
CA LYS A 4 -23.41 0.05 -14.21
C LYS A 4 -23.89 1.48 -14.48
N PHE A 5 -22.99 2.43 -14.68
CA PHE A 5 -23.35 3.82 -14.92
C PHE A 5 -24.18 4.00 -16.22
N PHE A 6 -23.89 3.20 -17.25
CA PHE A 6 -24.68 3.21 -18.47
C PHE A 6 -26.12 2.73 -18.20
N ARG A 7 -26.28 1.61 -17.46
CA ARG A 7 -27.60 1.06 -17.12
C ARG A 7 -28.39 2.00 -16.22
N ASP A 8 -27.73 2.61 -15.22
CA ASP A 8 -28.37 3.60 -14.34
C ASP A 8 -28.93 4.78 -15.12
N ARG A 9 -28.22 5.20 -16.16
CA ARG A 9 -28.63 6.36 -16.99
C ARG A 9 -29.68 6.01 -18.06
N HIS A 10 -29.62 4.81 -18.63
CA HIS A 10 -30.40 4.42 -19.81
C HIS A 10 -31.47 3.36 -19.53
N GLY A 11 -31.55 2.88 -18.30
CA GLY A 11 -32.56 1.90 -17.86
C GLY A 11 -32.06 0.45 -17.84
N SER A 12 -32.82 -0.38 -17.09
CA SER A 12 -32.49 -1.79 -16.85
C SER A 12 -32.52 -2.66 -18.11
N ASP A 13 -33.30 -2.26 -19.11
CA ASP A 13 -33.46 -3.00 -20.35
C ASP A 13 -32.32 -2.82 -21.36
N SER A 14 -31.31 -1.99 -20.97
CA SER A 14 -30.13 -1.77 -21.79
C SER A 14 -29.34 -3.07 -22.00
N LYS A 15 -29.13 -3.42 -23.28
CA LYS A 15 -28.31 -4.57 -23.66
C LYS A 15 -26.84 -4.14 -23.67
N ILE A 16 -26.04 -4.78 -22.84
CA ILE A 16 -24.60 -4.46 -22.68
C ILE A 16 -23.82 -5.75 -22.90
N LEU A 17 -22.82 -5.71 -23.77
CA LEU A 17 -21.85 -6.79 -23.96
C LEU A 17 -20.50 -6.34 -23.39
N ILE A 18 -19.96 -7.12 -22.47
CA ILE A 18 -18.61 -6.94 -21.93
C ILE A 18 -17.75 -8.08 -22.46
N LEU A 19 -16.64 -7.75 -23.10
CA LEU A 19 -15.68 -8.73 -23.61
C LEU A 19 -14.42 -8.69 -22.76
N ASP A 20 -13.94 -9.85 -22.37
CA ASP A 20 -12.66 -10.07 -21.70
C ASP A 20 -11.99 -11.31 -22.32
N ASN A 21 -10.69 -11.36 -22.39
CA ASN A 21 -9.93 -12.50 -22.90
C ASN A 21 -9.44 -13.45 -21.79
N HIS A 22 -9.76 -13.16 -20.53
CA HIS A 22 -9.48 -14.04 -19.41
C HIS A 22 -10.59 -15.08 -19.23
N ASP A 23 -10.29 -16.10 -18.43
CA ASP A 23 -11.24 -17.18 -18.06
C ASP A 23 -12.23 -16.76 -16.96
N ASP A 24 -12.06 -15.57 -16.38
CA ASP A 24 -12.91 -14.98 -15.36
C ASP A 24 -13.00 -13.46 -15.57
N PHE A 25 -14.03 -12.83 -14.97
CA PHE A 25 -14.19 -11.38 -14.96
C PHE A 25 -13.29 -10.71 -13.90
N GLY A 26 -13.03 -9.42 -14.09
CA GLY A 26 -12.28 -8.59 -13.12
C GLY A 26 -10.86 -8.21 -13.55
N GLY A 27 -10.33 -8.78 -14.64
CA GLY A 27 -9.00 -8.48 -15.13
C GLY A 27 -7.93 -8.77 -14.09
N HIS A 28 -7.11 -7.76 -13.72
CA HIS A 28 -6.09 -7.90 -12.67
C HIS A 28 -6.67 -8.10 -11.26
N ALA A 29 -7.92 -7.71 -11.02
CA ALA A 29 -8.64 -8.02 -9.78
C ALA A 29 -9.15 -9.46 -9.78
N ARG A 30 -8.26 -10.40 -10.04
CA ARG A 30 -8.55 -11.83 -10.10
C ARG A 30 -8.61 -12.43 -8.71
N ARG A 31 -9.58 -13.32 -8.50
CA ARG A 31 -9.67 -14.18 -7.33
C ARG A 31 -8.86 -15.45 -7.57
N ASN A 32 -8.02 -15.81 -6.61
CA ASN A 32 -7.33 -17.09 -6.59
C ASN A 32 -7.99 -18.01 -5.57
N GLU A 33 -8.25 -19.25 -5.98
CA GLU A 33 -8.77 -20.30 -5.10
C GLU A 33 -7.78 -21.46 -5.10
N LEU A 34 -7.34 -21.85 -3.91
CA LEU A 34 -6.44 -22.98 -3.68
C LEU A 34 -7.16 -24.01 -2.82
N SER A 35 -7.07 -25.28 -3.17
CA SER A 35 -7.63 -26.35 -2.36
C SER A 35 -6.54 -27.06 -1.58
N VAL A 36 -6.69 -27.09 -0.25
CA VAL A 36 -5.76 -27.78 0.67
C VAL A 36 -6.60 -28.64 1.61
N ASP A 37 -6.39 -29.95 1.62
CA ASP A 37 -7.11 -30.91 2.48
C ASP A 37 -8.64 -30.81 2.41
N GLY A 38 -9.16 -30.44 1.23
CA GLY A 38 -10.62 -30.29 0.99
C GLY A 38 -11.18 -28.91 1.40
N GLU A 39 -10.37 -28.04 1.95
CA GLU A 39 -10.73 -26.66 2.25
C GLU A 39 -10.30 -25.72 1.12
N THR A 40 -11.12 -24.70 0.84
CA THR A 40 -10.80 -23.66 -0.14
C THR A 40 -10.16 -22.47 0.55
N LEU A 41 -8.93 -22.19 0.17
CA LEU A 41 -8.23 -20.97 0.55
C LEU A 41 -8.40 -19.94 -0.56
N ILE A 42 -8.78 -18.73 -0.16
CA ILE A 42 -9.04 -17.62 -1.07
C ILE A 42 -7.89 -16.62 -0.95
N GLY A 43 -7.38 -16.19 -2.10
CA GLY A 43 -6.34 -15.16 -2.18
C GLY A 43 -6.65 -14.14 -3.27
N TYR A 44 -6.04 -12.99 -3.18
CA TYR A 44 -6.14 -11.93 -4.20
C TYR A 44 -5.10 -12.14 -5.32
N GLY A 45 -5.41 -11.58 -6.49
CA GLY A 45 -4.49 -11.51 -7.64
C GLY A 45 -3.76 -10.17 -7.69
N GLY A 46 -3.80 -9.49 -8.83
CA GLY A 46 -3.06 -8.25 -9.07
C GLY A 46 -3.60 -6.98 -8.41
N SER A 47 -4.76 -7.03 -7.72
CA SER A 47 -5.37 -5.85 -7.11
C SER A 47 -5.88 -6.19 -5.71
N GLN A 48 -5.26 -5.60 -4.69
CA GLN A 48 -5.45 -6.01 -3.29
C GLN A 48 -6.44 -5.14 -2.52
N ALA A 49 -6.26 -3.82 -2.48
CA ALA A 49 -6.89 -2.95 -1.50
C ALA A 49 -7.74 -1.85 -2.13
N ILE A 50 -8.73 -1.40 -1.37
CA ILE A 50 -9.41 -0.13 -1.51
C ILE A 50 -8.55 0.86 -0.73
N ASP A 51 -7.62 1.53 -1.41
CA ASP A 51 -6.66 2.39 -0.74
C ASP A 51 -7.26 3.74 -0.39
N THR A 52 -7.08 4.19 0.84
CA THR A 52 -7.48 5.51 1.37
C THR A 52 -8.89 5.93 0.91
N PRO A 53 -9.95 5.16 1.24
CA PRO A 53 -11.30 5.40 0.72
C PRO A 53 -11.86 6.77 1.11
N SER A 54 -11.38 7.43 2.16
CA SER A 54 -11.79 8.78 2.54
C SER A 54 -11.34 9.84 1.52
N ALA A 55 -10.32 9.57 0.72
CA ALA A 55 -9.83 10.44 -0.34
C ALA A 55 -10.57 10.25 -1.68
N TYR A 56 -11.48 9.28 -1.75
CA TYR A 56 -12.20 9.00 -2.98
C TYR A 56 -13.13 10.15 -3.39
N SER A 57 -13.25 10.35 -4.69
CA SER A 57 -14.26 11.27 -5.23
C SER A 57 -15.67 10.85 -4.79
N PRO A 58 -16.63 11.80 -4.72
CA PRO A 58 -18.02 11.45 -4.39
C PRO A 58 -18.61 10.34 -5.26
N VAL A 59 -18.23 10.29 -6.54
CA VAL A 59 -18.68 9.25 -7.48
C VAL A 59 -18.12 7.89 -7.13
N ALA A 60 -16.82 7.81 -6.79
CA ALA A 60 -16.18 6.55 -6.41
C ALA A 60 -16.72 6.03 -5.06
N SER A 61 -16.86 6.92 -4.07
CA SER A 61 -17.44 6.58 -2.78
C SER A 61 -18.90 6.11 -2.90
N GLN A 62 -19.69 6.76 -3.76
CA GLN A 62 -21.07 6.36 -4.00
C GLN A 62 -21.14 5.01 -4.72
N LEU A 63 -20.22 4.74 -5.65
CA LEU A 63 -20.16 3.43 -6.32
C LEU A 63 -20.00 2.29 -5.32
N LEU A 64 -19.10 2.41 -4.34
CA LEU A 64 -18.93 1.38 -3.31
C LEU A 64 -20.23 1.16 -2.52
N ARG A 65 -20.89 2.24 -2.09
CA ARG A 65 -22.18 2.16 -1.37
C ARG A 65 -23.28 1.53 -2.21
N ASP A 66 -23.41 1.91 -3.48
CA ASP A 66 -24.39 1.33 -4.40
C ASP A 66 -24.19 -0.18 -4.57
N LEU A 67 -22.97 -0.65 -4.47
CA LEU A 67 -22.58 -2.05 -4.54
C LEU A 67 -22.74 -2.80 -3.20
N GLY A 68 -23.17 -2.11 -2.14
CA GLY A 68 -23.30 -2.65 -0.79
C GLY A 68 -21.97 -2.88 -0.09
N ILE A 69 -20.90 -2.18 -0.51
CA ILE A 69 -19.59 -2.22 0.11
C ILE A 69 -19.48 -1.04 1.07
N PHE A 70 -19.47 -1.34 2.36
CA PHE A 70 -19.40 -0.38 3.45
C PHE A 70 -18.00 -0.45 4.07
N VAL A 71 -17.16 0.55 3.77
CA VAL A 71 -15.74 0.54 4.16
C VAL A 71 -15.52 0.51 5.67
N GLU A 72 -16.44 1.08 6.45
CA GLU A 72 -16.42 1.03 7.90
C GLU A 72 -16.48 -0.38 8.49
N ARG A 73 -17.06 -1.35 7.76
CA ARG A 73 -17.14 -2.74 8.22
C ARG A 73 -15.82 -3.48 8.17
N PHE A 74 -14.83 -3.00 7.43
CA PHE A 74 -13.50 -3.63 7.43
C PHE A 74 -12.81 -3.55 8.79
N TYR A 75 -13.15 -2.56 9.62
CA TYR A 75 -12.66 -2.49 11.00
C TYR A 75 -13.11 -3.68 11.86
N ASP A 76 -14.28 -4.27 11.57
CA ASP A 76 -14.80 -5.42 12.30
C ASP A 76 -14.09 -6.72 11.92
N TYR A 77 -13.56 -6.80 10.70
CA TYR A 77 -12.93 -8.01 10.15
C TYR A 77 -11.42 -8.02 10.25
N HIS A 78 -10.79 -6.88 10.49
CA HIS A 78 -9.34 -6.77 10.54
C HIS A 78 -8.83 -6.67 11.98
N ASP A 79 -8.15 -7.72 12.47
CA ASP A 79 -7.47 -7.68 13.77
C ASP A 79 -6.19 -6.84 13.67
N GLN A 80 -6.30 -5.52 13.90
CA GLN A 80 -5.19 -4.58 13.85
C GLN A 80 -4.10 -4.88 14.89
N SER A 81 -4.44 -5.59 15.97
CA SER A 81 -3.51 -5.99 17.03
C SER A 81 -3.00 -7.45 16.89
N PHE A 82 -3.18 -8.07 15.72
CA PHE A 82 -2.81 -9.48 15.49
C PHE A 82 -1.36 -9.78 15.84
N PHE A 83 -0.44 -8.95 15.39
CA PHE A 83 1.00 -9.13 15.64
C PHE A 83 1.37 -8.76 17.07
N GLU A 84 0.86 -7.64 17.57
CA GLU A 84 1.12 -7.14 18.93
C GLU A 84 0.71 -8.17 20.00
N LYS A 85 -0.52 -8.74 19.91
CA LYS A 85 -1.02 -9.78 20.83
C LYS A 85 -0.14 -11.03 20.86
N ARG A 86 0.72 -11.24 19.85
CA ARG A 86 1.63 -12.38 19.73
C ARG A 86 3.08 -12.01 20.04
N GLY A 87 3.33 -10.78 20.49
CA GLY A 87 4.68 -10.28 20.75
C GLY A 87 5.55 -10.23 19.49
N MET A 88 4.93 -10.09 18.31
CA MET A 88 5.64 -10.04 17.04
C MET A 88 5.84 -8.58 16.63
N THR A 89 7.04 -8.30 16.12
CA THR A 89 7.41 -6.99 15.56
C THR A 89 7.91 -7.15 14.12
N ARG A 90 8.09 -6.05 13.42
CA ARG A 90 8.77 -6.08 12.12
C ARG A 90 10.27 -6.22 12.33
N GLY A 91 10.90 -7.08 11.53
CA GLY A 91 12.35 -7.24 11.52
C GLY A 91 12.98 -6.73 10.23
N ILE A 92 14.29 -6.48 10.26
CA ILE A 92 15.14 -6.32 9.08
C ILE A 92 16.04 -7.53 8.98
N TYR A 93 16.08 -8.16 7.82
CA TYR A 93 17.08 -9.15 7.46
C TYR A 93 18.22 -8.48 6.71
N PHE A 94 19.41 -8.58 7.26
CA PHE A 94 20.66 -8.15 6.64
C PHE A 94 21.32 -9.35 5.96
N ASP A 95 21.56 -9.25 4.68
CA ASP A 95 22.25 -10.28 3.92
C ASP A 95 23.78 -10.07 4.00
N GLU A 96 24.51 -11.20 3.80
CA GLU A 96 25.97 -11.19 3.91
C GLU A 96 26.66 -10.46 2.75
N THR A 97 26.04 -10.44 1.58
CA THR A 97 26.63 -9.82 0.39
C THR A 97 26.69 -8.31 0.53
N THR A 98 25.60 -7.71 1.00
CA THR A 98 25.46 -6.26 1.15
C THR A 98 26.13 -5.76 2.43
N PHE A 99 25.94 -6.49 3.55
CA PHE A 99 26.33 -6.01 4.88
C PHE A 99 27.55 -6.74 5.49
N GLY A 100 28.14 -7.69 4.76
CA GLY A 100 29.29 -8.47 5.21
C GLY A 100 29.00 -9.49 6.32
N LYS A 101 27.77 -9.51 6.83
CA LYS A 101 27.31 -10.41 7.89
C LYS A 101 25.80 -10.61 7.81
N ARG A 102 25.33 -11.85 7.99
CA ARG A 102 23.90 -12.14 8.17
C ARG A 102 23.45 -11.75 9.57
N ALA A 103 22.34 -11.02 9.64
CA ALA A 103 21.69 -10.68 10.90
C ALA A 103 20.19 -10.48 10.71
N ILE A 104 19.42 -10.67 11.78
CA ILE A 104 18.03 -10.23 11.88
C ILE A 104 17.96 -9.36 13.12
N THR A 105 17.46 -8.13 12.94
CA THR A 105 17.24 -7.19 14.05
C THR A 105 15.81 -6.68 14.01
N ASP A 106 15.35 -6.10 15.10
CA ASP A 106 14.09 -5.37 15.07
C ASP A 106 14.20 -4.17 14.11
N ASN A 107 13.14 -3.95 13.33
CA ASN A 107 13.11 -2.82 12.41
C ASN A 107 12.83 -1.53 13.19
N PRO A 108 13.66 -0.49 13.05
CA PRO A 108 13.33 0.82 13.64
C PRO A 108 12.13 1.50 12.96
N ILE A 109 11.75 1.05 11.75
CA ILE A 109 10.58 1.54 11.02
C ILE A 109 9.49 0.48 11.18
N GLN A 110 8.62 0.65 12.19
CA GLN A 110 7.60 -0.31 12.51
C GLN A 110 6.32 -0.14 11.68
N ASP A 111 5.97 1.09 11.35
CA ASP A 111 4.82 1.37 10.52
C ASP A 111 5.11 2.51 9.53
N TRP A 112 4.96 2.22 8.24
CA TRP A 112 5.10 3.20 7.18
C TRP A 112 3.87 4.10 7.04
N TRP A 113 2.72 3.62 7.52
CA TRP A 113 1.43 4.30 7.47
C TRP A 113 1.19 5.18 8.70
N ASP A 114 1.92 4.90 9.78
CA ASP A 114 1.99 5.77 10.96
C ASP A 114 3.25 6.63 10.84
N ARG A 115 3.09 7.90 10.55
CA ARG A 115 4.16 8.90 10.36
C ARG A 115 5.26 8.85 11.40
N TRP A 116 4.97 8.29 12.57
CA TRP A 116 5.83 8.32 13.74
C TRP A 116 6.11 6.92 14.29
N GLY A 117 5.87 5.90 13.49
CA GLY A 117 6.14 4.50 13.82
C GLY A 117 7.62 4.15 13.96
N PHE A 118 8.50 5.16 14.17
CA PHE A 118 9.92 4.94 14.35
C PHE A 118 10.24 4.51 15.78
N ARG A 119 10.99 3.43 15.91
CA ARG A 119 11.51 2.89 17.16
C ARG A 119 13.03 3.03 17.16
N LEU A 120 13.53 4.18 17.59
CA LEU A 120 14.98 4.45 17.59
C LEU A 120 15.75 3.48 18.49
N ASP A 121 15.12 2.94 19.52
CA ASP A 121 15.67 1.91 20.41
C ASP A 121 15.96 0.59 19.70
N ASN A 122 15.33 0.35 18.53
CA ASN A 122 15.61 -0.81 17.69
C ASN A 122 16.90 -0.67 16.88
N ILE A 123 17.51 0.52 16.86
CA ILE A 123 18.86 0.71 16.29
C ILE A 123 19.88 0.24 17.33
N THR A 124 20.22 -1.03 17.26
CA THR A 124 21.06 -1.71 18.27
C THR A 124 22.47 -2.02 17.75
N GLY A 125 23.35 -2.39 18.67
CA GLY A 125 24.70 -2.85 18.34
C GLY A 125 24.74 -4.15 17.51
N ASP A 126 23.63 -4.84 17.38
CA ASP A 126 23.52 -6.07 16.57
C ASP A 126 23.30 -5.79 15.08
N MET A 127 22.92 -4.57 14.72
CA MET A 127 22.86 -4.15 13.33
C MET A 127 24.27 -4.21 12.70
N PRO A 128 24.46 -4.92 11.56
CA PRO A 128 25.75 -5.09 10.93
C PRO A 128 26.19 -3.87 10.11
N ILE A 129 26.11 -2.69 10.72
CA ILE A 129 26.59 -1.43 10.16
C ILE A 129 27.45 -0.69 11.20
N PRO A 130 28.39 0.18 10.79
CA PRO A 130 29.22 0.95 11.69
C PRO A 130 28.42 1.75 12.72
N LYS A 131 28.94 1.90 13.94
CA LYS A 131 28.26 2.68 14.99
C LYS A 131 27.96 4.12 14.58
N GLU A 132 28.86 4.74 13.79
CA GLU A 132 28.62 6.09 13.27
C GLU A 132 27.44 6.13 12.29
N ASP A 133 27.29 5.08 11.48
CA ASP A 133 26.17 4.95 10.53
C ASP A 133 24.85 4.67 11.28
N GLN A 134 24.89 3.90 12.38
CA GLN A 134 23.74 3.75 13.27
C GLN A 134 23.28 5.11 13.85
N LYS A 135 24.21 5.98 14.23
CA LYS A 135 23.88 7.34 14.69
C LYS A 135 23.29 8.20 13.56
N ALA A 136 23.87 8.10 12.36
CA ALA A 136 23.35 8.80 11.19
C ALA A 136 21.93 8.36 10.88
N PHE A 137 21.67 7.05 10.90
CA PHE A 137 20.34 6.47 10.71
C PHE A 137 19.35 6.94 11.78
N ALA A 138 19.73 6.88 13.05
CA ALA A 138 18.89 7.39 14.14
C ALA A 138 18.58 8.89 13.98
N SER A 139 19.56 9.69 13.56
CA SER A 139 19.37 11.12 13.30
C SER A 139 18.42 11.36 12.12
N LEU A 140 18.51 10.56 11.05
CA LEU A 140 17.61 10.63 9.90
C LEU A 140 16.17 10.30 10.30
N LEU A 141 15.97 9.20 11.05
CA LEU A 141 14.62 8.78 11.50
C LEU A 141 14.02 9.76 12.51
N LYS A 142 14.84 10.40 13.33
CA LYS A 142 14.38 11.42 14.28
C LYS A 142 13.74 12.62 13.59
N GLY A 143 14.17 12.92 12.35
CA GLY A 143 13.66 14.05 11.57
C GLY A 143 14.04 15.43 12.12
N GLY A 144 13.29 16.44 11.72
CA GLY A 144 13.45 17.82 12.19
C GLY A 144 14.63 18.57 11.58
N LYS A 145 15.19 18.07 10.47
CA LYS A 145 16.30 18.72 9.77
C LYS A 145 15.91 19.08 8.33
N ASP A 146 15.93 20.36 8.02
CA ASP A 146 15.78 20.86 6.65
C ASP A 146 17.09 20.68 5.87
N TYR A 147 17.12 19.62 5.04
CA TYR A 147 18.27 19.30 4.19
C TYR A 147 18.37 20.18 2.93
N LEU A 148 17.30 20.93 2.60
CA LEU A 148 17.26 21.87 1.48
C LEU A 148 17.29 23.33 1.95
N LYS A 149 17.77 23.57 3.15
CA LYS A 149 17.88 24.92 3.72
C LYS A 149 18.73 25.83 2.80
N GLY A 150 18.15 26.95 2.41
CA GLY A 150 18.81 27.94 1.54
C GLY A 150 18.39 27.90 0.10
N PHE A 151 17.61 26.90 -0.33
CA PHE A 151 16.96 26.86 -1.64
C PHE A 151 15.57 27.53 -1.57
N SER A 152 15.16 28.17 -2.67
CA SER A 152 13.79 28.63 -2.84
C SER A 152 12.79 27.46 -2.98
N ASP A 153 11.49 27.70 -2.86
CA ASP A 153 10.48 26.65 -2.99
C ASP A 153 10.50 26.02 -4.39
N GLU A 154 10.73 26.80 -5.44
CA GLU A 154 10.86 26.32 -6.81
C GLU A 154 12.09 25.44 -6.99
N GLU A 155 13.23 25.83 -6.41
CA GLU A 155 14.45 25.03 -6.44
C GLU A 155 14.28 23.73 -5.64
N ARG A 156 13.62 23.77 -4.48
CA ARG A 156 13.32 22.58 -3.66
C ARG A 156 12.45 21.60 -4.42
N GLU A 157 11.39 22.08 -5.06
CA GLU A 157 10.53 21.23 -5.88
C GLU A 157 11.29 20.60 -7.05
N ALA A 158 12.11 21.37 -7.74
CA ALA A 158 12.94 20.86 -8.84
C ALA A 158 13.91 19.77 -8.36
N ILE A 159 14.65 20.03 -7.26
CA ILE A 159 15.57 19.05 -6.67
C ILE A 159 14.80 17.76 -6.32
N LEU A 160 13.67 17.85 -5.64
CA LEU A 160 12.91 16.67 -5.20
C LEU A 160 12.37 15.85 -6.39
N ARG A 161 11.96 16.51 -7.47
CA ARG A 161 11.43 15.83 -8.67
C ARG A 161 12.49 15.22 -9.57
N GLU A 162 13.65 15.86 -9.67
CA GLU A 162 14.71 15.49 -10.59
C GLU A 162 15.76 14.56 -9.97
N THR A 163 15.75 14.42 -8.65
CA THR A 163 16.72 13.61 -7.90
C THR A 163 16.03 12.34 -7.37
N SER A 164 16.69 11.18 -7.51
CA SER A 164 16.21 9.97 -6.85
C SER A 164 16.28 10.12 -5.32
N TYR A 165 15.44 9.36 -4.59
CA TYR A 165 15.50 9.45 -3.13
C TYR A 165 16.87 9.00 -2.58
N LEU A 166 17.50 8.00 -3.18
CA LEU A 166 18.84 7.60 -2.75
C LEU A 166 19.90 8.67 -3.01
N ASP A 167 19.83 9.35 -4.15
CA ASP A 167 20.73 10.47 -4.44
C ASP A 167 20.46 11.66 -3.51
N PHE A 168 19.19 11.94 -3.20
CA PHE A 168 18.83 12.93 -2.19
C PHE A 168 19.44 12.59 -0.82
N LEU A 169 19.34 11.33 -0.38
CA LEU A 169 19.97 10.90 0.86
C LEU A 169 21.49 11.05 0.84
N GLN A 170 22.12 10.79 -0.31
CA GLN A 170 23.56 10.92 -0.48
C GLN A 170 23.99 12.38 -0.54
N ASP A 171 23.37 13.17 -1.42
CA ASP A 171 23.88 14.47 -1.87
C ASP A 171 23.41 15.62 -0.98
N TYR A 172 22.22 15.49 -0.38
CA TYR A 172 21.65 16.53 0.50
C TYR A 172 21.63 16.10 1.95
N ALA A 173 21.13 14.91 2.27
CA ALA A 173 21.07 14.41 3.64
C ALA A 173 22.41 13.83 4.15
N LYS A 174 23.38 13.61 3.27
CA LYS A 174 24.74 13.09 3.57
C LYS A 174 24.71 11.78 4.34
N GLN A 175 23.79 10.90 3.99
CA GLN A 175 23.68 9.59 4.61
C GLN A 175 24.73 8.61 4.10
N PRO A 176 25.34 7.79 4.97
CA PRO A 176 26.30 6.77 4.57
C PRO A 176 25.63 5.68 3.71
N GLU A 177 26.44 4.98 2.93
CA GLU A 177 26.00 3.92 2.03
C GLU A 177 25.18 2.83 2.73
N SER A 178 25.63 2.40 3.91
CA SER A 178 24.95 1.36 4.69
C SER A 178 23.51 1.73 5.06
N VAL A 179 23.25 3.00 5.38
CA VAL A 179 21.89 3.51 5.67
C VAL A 179 21.06 3.57 4.38
N ARG A 180 21.69 4.01 3.27
CA ARG A 180 21.02 4.03 1.96
C ARG A 180 20.62 2.63 1.50
N CYS A 181 21.51 1.63 1.69
CA CYS A 181 21.20 0.22 1.42
C CYS A 181 20.04 -0.33 2.26
N ILE A 182 19.91 0.06 3.53
CA ILE A 182 18.75 -0.33 4.36
C ILE A 182 17.44 0.21 3.77
N LEU A 183 17.46 1.41 3.22
CA LEU A 183 16.25 2.08 2.73
C LEU A 183 15.93 1.73 1.28
N GLN A 184 16.92 1.32 0.46
CA GLN A 184 16.82 1.18 -0.98
C GLN A 184 15.57 0.43 -1.45
N ASP A 185 15.34 -0.75 -0.92
CA ASP A 185 14.25 -1.64 -1.36
C ASP A 185 13.02 -1.58 -0.46
N SER A 186 13.01 -0.65 0.50
CA SER A 186 11.97 -0.58 1.51
C SER A 186 10.56 -0.37 0.94
N TRP A 187 10.45 0.22 -0.24
CA TRP A 187 9.18 0.49 -0.93
C TRP A 187 9.00 -0.31 -2.23
N LEU A 188 9.93 -1.21 -2.54
CA LEU A 188 9.89 -2.05 -3.74
C LEU A 188 8.55 -2.78 -3.95
N PRO A 189 7.90 -3.35 -2.93
CA PRO A 189 6.61 -4.02 -3.10
C PRO A 189 5.47 -3.11 -3.59
N MET A 190 5.56 -1.81 -3.34
CA MET A 190 4.54 -0.82 -3.73
C MET A 190 4.81 -0.23 -5.11
N MET A 191 6.06 0.11 -5.39
CA MET A 191 6.45 0.87 -6.59
C MET A 191 6.99 -0.01 -7.72
N GLY A 192 7.36 -1.27 -7.43
CA GLY A 192 7.98 -2.15 -8.41
C GLY A 192 9.42 -1.75 -8.78
N ALA A 193 9.99 -0.75 -8.11
CA ALA A 193 11.35 -0.26 -8.26
C ALA A 193 11.88 0.19 -6.91
N GLY A 194 13.20 0.16 -6.74
CA GLY A 194 13.85 0.70 -5.55
C GLY A 194 13.97 2.23 -5.59
N TRP A 195 14.37 2.81 -4.49
CA TRP A 195 14.49 4.26 -4.34
C TRP A 195 15.59 4.91 -5.18
N GLU A 196 16.45 4.14 -5.83
CA GLU A 196 17.39 4.62 -6.84
C GLU A 196 16.72 5.10 -8.13
N ALA A 197 15.51 4.59 -8.41
CA ALA A 197 14.74 4.88 -9.62
C ALA A 197 13.50 5.77 -9.36
N ILE A 198 13.20 6.08 -8.10
CA ILE A 198 12.01 6.83 -7.69
C ILE A 198 12.44 8.16 -7.09
N SER A 199 11.75 9.24 -7.45
CA SER A 199 12.12 10.60 -7.04
C SER A 199 12.00 10.84 -5.54
N ALA A 200 12.80 11.77 -5.03
CA ALA A 200 12.67 12.25 -3.66
C ALA A 200 11.31 12.95 -3.41
N TRP A 201 10.64 13.41 -4.47
CA TRP A 201 9.29 13.94 -4.39
C TRP A 201 8.28 12.87 -3.95
N GLU A 202 8.35 11.68 -4.55
CA GLU A 202 7.51 10.55 -4.14
C GLU A 202 7.84 10.11 -2.71
N ALA A 203 9.11 10.07 -2.34
CA ALA A 203 9.52 9.77 -0.97
C ALA A 203 8.93 10.77 0.04
N MET A 204 8.87 12.05 -0.31
CA MET A 204 8.24 13.09 0.50
C MET A 204 6.72 12.88 0.62
N ILE A 205 6.03 12.52 -0.47
CA ILE A 205 4.59 12.24 -0.45
C ILE A 205 4.27 11.11 0.53
N TYR A 206 5.12 10.08 0.56
CA TYR A 206 4.98 8.93 1.45
C TYR A 206 5.72 9.07 2.79
N TRP A 207 6.16 10.28 3.15
CA TRP A 207 6.77 10.61 4.44
C TRP A 207 8.05 9.81 4.77
N PHE A 208 8.84 9.49 3.77
CA PHE A 208 10.10 8.80 3.97
C PHE A 208 11.10 9.63 4.75
N PRO A 209 12.00 8.98 5.54
CA PRO A 209 12.93 9.65 6.42
C PRO A 209 13.77 10.74 5.73
N GLY A 210 13.89 11.88 6.37
CA GLY A 210 14.67 13.02 5.84
C GLY A 210 13.90 13.95 4.92
N THR A 211 12.62 13.69 4.66
CA THR A 211 11.78 14.55 3.82
C THR A 211 10.76 15.38 4.62
N ASP A 212 10.79 15.28 5.94
CA ASP A 212 9.82 15.91 6.85
C ASP A 212 9.91 17.45 6.85
N GLU A 213 11.09 18.04 6.66
CA GLU A 213 11.33 19.49 6.73
C GLU A 213 11.77 20.12 5.40
N VAL A 214 11.44 19.50 4.26
CA VAL A 214 11.88 20.00 2.94
C VAL A 214 11.12 21.25 2.45
N GLY A 215 10.13 21.72 3.18
CA GLY A 215 9.47 23.03 2.98
C GLY A 215 8.36 23.06 1.92
N VAL A 216 8.26 22.07 1.03
CA VAL A 216 7.23 21.95 0.02
C VAL A 216 6.48 20.65 0.22
N ARG A 217 5.15 20.69 0.31
CA ARG A 217 4.33 19.48 0.48
C ARG A 217 2.96 19.64 -0.16
N PRO A 218 2.42 18.55 -0.72
CA PRO A 218 1.01 18.53 -1.07
C PRO A 218 0.16 18.60 0.22
N PRO A 219 -1.11 19.03 0.11
CA PRO A 219 -2.06 18.99 1.23
C PRO A 219 -2.12 17.58 1.84
N GLU A 220 -2.18 17.53 3.17
CA GLU A 220 -2.29 16.27 3.88
C GLU A 220 -3.57 15.51 3.51
N SER A 221 -3.41 14.24 3.13
CA SER A 221 -4.53 13.30 3.11
C SER A 221 -4.80 12.81 4.55
N LYS A 222 -6.04 12.43 4.85
CA LYS A 222 -6.33 11.73 6.09
C LYS A 222 -5.60 10.38 6.08
N GLU A 223 -4.91 10.10 7.16
CA GLU A 223 -4.34 8.77 7.36
C GLU A 223 -5.47 7.77 7.61
N GLU A 224 -5.42 6.66 6.89
CA GLU A 224 -6.31 5.53 7.10
C GLU A 224 -5.49 4.26 7.20
N PRO A 225 -5.86 3.32 8.09
CA PRO A 225 -5.14 2.06 8.20
C PRO A 225 -5.32 1.24 6.93
N TYR A 226 -4.29 0.49 6.53
CA TYR A 226 -4.31 -0.37 5.34
C TYR A 226 -5.09 -1.67 5.57
N ILE A 227 -6.38 -1.54 5.90
CA ILE A 227 -7.26 -2.65 6.25
C ILE A 227 -8.39 -2.89 5.25
N PHE A 228 -8.67 -1.94 4.34
CA PHE A 228 -9.81 -1.98 3.44
C PHE A 228 -9.56 -2.94 2.28
N LYS A 229 -9.61 -4.23 2.56
CA LYS A 229 -9.38 -5.29 1.57
C LYS A 229 -10.21 -6.53 1.88
N PHE A 230 -10.79 -7.08 0.83
CA PHE A 230 -11.42 -8.39 0.89
C PHE A 230 -10.36 -9.50 0.88
N PRO A 231 -10.66 -10.73 1.32
CA PRO A 231 -9.77 -11.88 1.20
C PRO A 231 -9.30 -12.14 -0.23
N ASP A 232 -10.15 -11.88 -1.23
CA ASP A 232 -9.85 -11.97 -2.65
C ASP A 232 -9.49 -10.60 -3.28
N GLY A 233 -9.19 -9.60 -2.45
CA GLY A 233 -8.86 -8.25 -2.89
C GLY A 233 -10.02 -7.57 -3.64
N ASN A 234 -9.68 -6.76 -4.63
CA ASN A 234 -10.69 -6.04 -5.42
C ASN A 234 -11.50 -6.94 -6.38
N ALA A 235 -11.25 -8.26 -6.40
CA ALA A 235 -12.13 -9.21 -7.08
C ALA A 235 -13.55 -9.15 -6.52
N SER A 236 -13.73 -8.94 -5.21
CA SER A 236 -15.06 -8.75 -4.62
C SER A 236 -15.78 -7.49 -5.14
N ILE A 237 -15.05 -6.42 -5.53
CA ILE A 237 -15.67 -5.27 -6.21
C ILE A 237 -16.18 -5.66 -7.61
N ALA A 238 -15.37 -6.42 -8.37
CA ALA A 238 -15.80 -6.93 -9.67
C ALA A 238 -17.02 -7.85 -9.52
N ARG A 239 -17.02 -8.72 -8.51
CA ARG A 239 -18.16 -9.60 -8.17
C ARG A 239 -19.41 -8.80 -7.79
N ALA A 240 -19.28 -7.73 -7.04
CA ALA A 240 -20.38 -6.83 -6.70
C ALA A 240 -20.97 -6.15 -7.95
N LEU A 241 -20.11 -5.73 -8.89
CA LEU A 241 -20.56 -5.18 -10.18
C LEU A 241 -21.29 -6.22 -11.02
N VAL A 242 -20.82 -7.48 -11.06
CA VAL A 242 -21.50 -8.57 -11.75
C VAL A 242 -22.86 -8.85 -11.09
N ARG A 243 -22.92 -8.95 -9.76
CA ARG A 243 -24.18 -9.11 -9.01
C ARG A 243 -25.17 -7.98 -9.32
N TYR A 244 -24.69 -6.74 -9.38
CA TYR A 244 -25.54 -5.59 -9.72
C TYR A 244 -26.14 -5.70 -11.13
N LEU A 245 -25.33 -6.14 -12.09
CA LEU A 245 -25.75 -6.25 -13.50
C LEU A 245 -26.55 -7.52 -13.78
N ILE A 246 -26.22 -8.60 -13.11
CA ILE A 246 -26.82 -9.94 -13.27
C ILE A 246 -27.02 -10.53 -11.86
N PRO A 247 -28.13 -10.18 -11.16
CA PRO A 247 -28.32 -10.56 -9.75
C PRO A 247 -28.20 -12.05 -9.45
N ASP A 248 -28.63 -12.90 -10.37
CA ASP A 248 -28.60 -14.36 -10.21
C ASP A 248 -27.22 -14.99 -10.42
N ALA A 249 -26.25 -14.24 -10.98
CA ALA A 249 -24.93 -14.77 -11.25
C ALA A 249 -24.07 -14.94 -9.97
N ILE A 250 -24.29 -14.09 -8.96
CA ILE A 250 -23.59 -14.16 -7.68
C ILE A 250 -24.62 -14.01 -6.56
N PRO A 251 -25.05 -15.12 -5.93
CA PRO A 251 -26.08 -15.08 -4.90
C PRO A 251 -25.66 -14.33 -3.63
N GLY A 252 -26.65 -13.93 -2.83
CA GLY A 252 -26.46 -13.19 -1.59
C GLY A 252 -26.71 -11.69 -1.72
N ASN A 253 -26.72 -10.99 -0.57
CA ASN A 253 -27.11 -9.58 -0.48
C ASN A 253 -26.14 -8.72 0.28
N THR A 254 -25.12 -9.32 0.91
CA THR A 254 -24.12 -8.62 1.74
C THR A 254 -22.75 -8.57 1.06
N MET A 255 -21.84 -7.77 1.58
CA MET A 255 -20.46 -7.73 1.10
C MET A 255 -19.70 -9.03 1.46
N GLU A 256 -20.09 -9.71 2.52
CA GLU A 256 -19.53 -11.00 2.94
C GLU A 256 -19.90 -12.11 1.96
N ASP A 257 -21.15 -12.11 1.47
CA ASP A 257 -21.58 -13.06 0.46
C ASP A 257 -20.76 -12.96 -0.82
N LEU A 258 -20.25 -11.78 -1.16
CA LEU A 258 -19.37 -11.61 -2.33
C LEU A 258 -18.13 -12.50 -2.25
N VAL A 259 -17.59 -12.68 -1.05
CA VAL A 259 -16.39 -13.50 -0.84
C VAL A 259 -16.69 -14.98 -0.94
N THR A 260 -17.81 -15.44 -0.37
CA THR A 260 -18.11 -16.86 -0.20
C THR A 260 -19.01 -17.45 -1.27
N ALA A 261 -19.83 -16.62 -1.96
CA ALA A 261 -20.75 -17.08 -2.97
C ALA A 261 -20.03 -17.70 -4.18
N LYS A 262 -20.56 -18.82 -4.67
CA LYS A 262 -20.10 -19.42 -5.93
C LYS A 262 -20.77 -18.69 -7.10
N ALA A 263 -19.96 -18.23 -8.06
CA ALA A 263 -20.47 -17.59 -9.27
C ALA A 263 -21.12 -18.62 -10.21
N ASP A 264 -22.27 -18.27 -10.78
CA ASP A 264 -22.94 -19.04 -11.84
C ASP A 264 -22.63 -18.40 -13.20
N TYR A 265 -21.69 -18.98 -13.92
CA TYR A 265 -21.26 -18.51 -15.25
C TYR A 265 -22.23 -18.88 -16.37
N SER A 266 -23.34 -19.56 -16.09
CA SER A 266 -24.38 -19.87 -17.09
C SER A 266 -25.39 -18.73 -17.28
N ARG A 267 -25.31 -17.68 -16.49
CA ARG A 267 -26.23 -16.54 -16.48
C ARG A 267 -25.81 -15.41 -17.43
#